data_21b029e0275db33dcb677151124d3c84
#
_entry.id   21b029e0275db33dcb677151124d3c84
#
_cell.length_a   1.000
_cell.length_b   1.000
_cell.length_c   1.000
_cell.angle_alpha   90.00
_cell.angle_beta   90.00
_cell.angle_gamma   90.00
#
_symmetry.space_group_name_H-M   'P 1'
#
loop_
_entity.id
_entity.type
_entity.pdbx_description
1 polymer ?
#
loop_
_entity_poly.entity_id
_entity_poly.type
_entity_poly.pdbx_seq_one_letter_code
_entity_poly.pdbx_strand_id
1 'polypeptide(L)'
;MLDRVLGAIALLFTAPILLVLALVLLATRTRPLLDVEYRLGENGRMVALRSFAISPARLRTRRWRLVVVSGAAALPQLWGVVRGELSLVGPRPRELGLEPPPVRPGLTGLAQLAQLDGWLALADQLQLDDEYARTWSLGLDIRIAWRTIVRTLR
;
A
#
# COMPACT_ATOMS: atom_id res chain seq x y z
N MET A 1 13.75 0.14 -12.19
CA MET A 1 13.27 1.22 -13.09
C MET A 1 11.82 1.03 -13.50
N LEU A 2 11.41 -0.20 -13.80
CA LEU A 2 10.04 -0.53 -14.23
C LEU A 2 8.97 -0.05 -13.24
N ASP A 3 9.14 -0.30 -11.95
CA ASP A 3 8.20 0.14 -10.90
C ASP A 3 7.93 1.64 -10.92
N ARG A 4 8.98 2.45 -11.11
CA ARG A 4 8.82 3.91 -11.14
C ARG A 4 7.98 4.38 -12.32
N VAL A 5 8.18 3.77 -13.48
CA VAL A 5 7.41 4.08 -14.69
C VAL A 5 5.96 3.65 -14.51
N LEU A 6 5.74 2.41 -14.08
CA LEU A 6 4.39 1.90 -13.81
C LEU A 6 3.71 2.68 -12.68
N GLY A 7 4.45 3.04 -11.64
CA GLY A 7 3.96 3.87 -10.54
C GLY A 7 3.55 5.27 -11.01
N ALA A 8 4.33 5.90 -11.91
CA ALA A 8 3.99 7.20 -12.49
C ALA A 8 2.73 7.12 -13.38
N ILE A 9 2.62 6.07 -14.19
CA ILE A 9 1.42 5.80 -15.00
C ILE A 9 0.21 5.60 -14.07
N ALA A 10 0.32 4.73 -13.04
CA ALA A 10 -0.74 4.50 -12.08
C ALA A 10 -1.14 5.78 -11.36
N LEU A 11 -0.17 6.62 -10.96
CA LEU A 11 -0.43 7.90 -10.30
C LEU A 11 -1.18 8.85 -11.23
N LEU A 12 -0.81 8.91 -12.51
CA LEU A 12 -1.50 9.74 -13.51
C LEU A 12 -2.96 9.31 -13.67
N PHE A 13 -3.23 8.02 -13.82
CA PHE A 13 -4.59 7.49 -13.96
C PHE A 13 -5.43 7.63 -12.68
N THR A 14 -4.81 7.57 -11.51
CA THR A 14 -5.50 7.73 -10.22
C THR A 14 -5.57 9.19 -9.75
N ALA A 15 -4.88 10.13 -10.42
CA ALA A 15 -4.87 11.55 -10.06
C ALA A 15 -6.27 12.17 -9.91
N PRO A 16 -7.26 11.92 -10.81
CA PRO A 16 -8.60 12.45 -10.60
C PRO A 16 -9.27 11.91 -9.33
N ILE A 17 -9.06 10.64 -8.99
CA ILE A 17 -9.59 10.04 -7.76
C ILE A 17 -8.93 10.69 -6.53
N LEU A 18 -7.61 10.86 -6.56
CA LEU A 18 -6.86 11.55 -5.52
C LEU A 18 -7.36 12.98 -5.30
N LEU A 19 -7.59 13.71 -6.40
CA LEU A 19 -8.11 15.08 -6.35
C LEU A 19 -9.50 15.12 -5.72
N VAL A 20 -10.43 14.27 -6.15
CA VAL A 20 -11.78 14.21 -5.61
C VAL A 20 -11.76 13.89 -4.12
N LEU A 21 -10.98 12.87 -3.70
CA LEU A 21 -10.87 12.52 -2.28
C LEU A 21 -10.27 13.66 -1.46
N ALA A 22 -9.22 14.33 -1.97
CA ALA A 22 -8.63 15.47 -1.30
C ALA A 22 -9.64 16.62 -1.14
N LEU A 23 -10.37 16.96 -2.19
CA LEU A 23 -11.39 18.02 -2.15
C LEU A 23 -12.52 17.69 -1.17
N VAL A 24 -13.01 16.44 -1.15
CA VAL A 24 -14.04 16.00 -0.21
C VAL A 24 -13.54 16.09 1.24
N LEU A 25 -12.30 15.66 1.51
CA LEU A 25 -11.71 15.75 2.84
C LEU A 25 -11.50 17.20 3.27
N LEU A 26 -11.05 18.07 2.38
CA LEU A 26 -10.89 19.52 2.64
C LEU A 26 -12.23 20.18 2.89
N ALA A 27 -13.25 19.94 2.07
CA ALA A 27 -14.58 20.46 2.22
C ALA A 27 -15.23 20.06 3.56
N THR A 28 -14.88 18.87 4.05
CA THR A 28 -15.33 18.35 5.35
C THR A 28 -14.40 18.72 6.51
N ARG A 29 -13.49 19.67 6.30
CA ARG A 29 -12.53 20.19 7.28
C ARG A 29 -11.70 19.10 7.97
N THR A 30 -11.38 18.01 7.26
CA THR A 30 -10.50 16.96 7.79
C THR A 30 -9.07 17.48 7.86
N ARG A 31 -8.48 17.45 9.04
CA ARG A 31 -7.07 17.80 9.25
C ARG A 31 -6.45 16.84 10.26
N PRO A 32 -5.24 16.32 10.00
CA PRO A 32 -4.48 16.48 8.76
C PRO A 32 -5.17 15.82 7.57
N LEU A 33 -4.82 16.22 6.33
CA LEU A 33 -5.36 15.62 5.10
C LEU A 33 -4.76 14.22 4.86
N LEU A 34 -3.48 14.06 5.17
CA LEU A 34 -2.72 12.83 5.04
C LEU A 34 -2.21 12.39 6.41
N ASP A 35 -2.35 11.13 6.70
CA ASP A 35 -1.61 10.44 7.73
C ASP A 35 -0.28 9.97 7.14
N VAL A 36 0.79 10.12 7.91
CA VAL A 36 2.14 9.68 7.54
C VAL A 36 2.65 8.73 8.60
N GLU A 37 2.85 7.48 8.20
CA GLU A 37 3.41 6.45 9.04
C GLU A 37 4.84 6.11 8.58
N TYR A 38 5.79 6.11 9.50
CA TYR A 38 7.17 5.73 9.19
C TYR A 38 7.38 4.27 9.48
N ARG A 39 7.91 3.56 8.49
CA ARG A 39 8.20 2.13 8.53
C ARG A 39 9.64 1.85 8.06
N LEU A 40 10.14 0.64 8.35
CA LEU A 40 11.42 0.18 7.82
C LEU A 40 11.23 -0.37 6.41
N GLY A 41 12.00 0.18 5.49
CA GLY A 41 12.16 -0.31 4.13
C GLY A 41 13.46 -1.10 3.94
N GLU A 42 13.81 -1.33 2.69
CA GLU A 42 15.02 -2.04 2.29
C GLU A 42 16.27 -1.46 2.98
N ASN A 43 17.12 -2.35 3.51
CA ASN A 43 18.38 -1.98 4.19
C ASN A 43 18.19 -1.02 5.39
N GLY A 44 17.05 -1.07 6.06
CA GLY A 44 16.79 -0.25 7.24
C GLY A 44 16.48 1.23 6.96
N ARG A 45 16.30 1.61 5.69
CA ARG A 45 15.90 2.98 5.33
C ARG A 45 14.46 3.24 5.78
N MET A 46 14.23 4.39 6.38
CA MET A 46 12.87 4.80 6.73
C MET A 46 12.07 5.17 5.49
N VAL A 47 10.88 4.60 5.37
CA VAL A 47 9.91 4.88 4.31
C VAL A 47 8.69 5.54 4.92
N ALA A 48 8.24 6.64 4.33
CA ALA A 48 7.03 7.33 4.75
C ALA A 48 5.82 6.80 3.97
N LEU A 49 4.97 6.05 4.64
CA LEU A 49 3.68 5.58 4.10
C LEU A 49 2.64 6.70 4.26
N ARG A 50 2.17 7.21 3.14
CA ARG A 50 1.19 8.30 3.10
C ARG A 50 -0.17 7.76 2.74
N SER A 51 -1.17 8.02 3.59
CA SER A 51 -2.57 7.67 3.30
C SER A 51 -3.49 8.85 3.62
N PHE A 52 -4.67 8.87 3.01
CA PHE A 52 -5.67 9.85 3.40
C PHE A 52 -6.15 9.60 4.83
N ALA A 53 -6.20 10.67 5.63
CA ALA A 53 -6.64 10.62 7.03
C ALA A 53 -8.16 10.43 7.10
N ILE A 54 -8.60 9.17 7.27
CA ILE A 54 -10.01 8.82 7.40
C ILE A 54 -10.30 8.47 8.86
N SER A 55 -10.99 9.37 9.55
CA SER A 55 -11.31 9.17 10.97
C SER A 55 -12.21 7.95 11.19
N PRO A 56 -12.09 7.26 12.35
CA PRO A 56 -12.96 6.13 12.70
C PRO A 56 -14.45 6.44 12.63
N ALA A 57 -14.85 7.68 12.95
CA ALA A 57 -16.24 8.11 12.87
C ALA A 57 -16.80 8.05 11.43
N ARG A 58 -15.96 8.33 10.43
CA ARG A 58 -16.33 8.23 9.00
C ARG A 58 -16.50 6.80 8.54
N LEU A 59 -15.72 5.86 9.08
CA LEU A 59 -15.80 4.44 8.75
C LEU A 59 -17.16 3.81 9.13
N ARG A 60 -17.97 4.50 9.95
CA ARG A 60 -19.36 4.11 10.23
C ARG A 60 -20.26 4.19 8.99
N THR A 61 -19.91 4.99 8.00
CA THR A 61 -20.68 5.11 6.75
C THR A 61 -20.12 4.19 5.67
N ARG A 62 -21.02 3.55 4.91
CA ARG A 62 -20.66 2.61 3.84
C ARG A 62 -19.70 3.23 2.81
N ARG A 63 -19.89 4.51 2.47
CA ARG A 63 -19.07 5.23 1.48
C ARG A 63 -17.60 5.26 1.88
N TRP A 64 -17.29 5.64 3.12
CA TRP A 64 -15.91 5.72 3.60
C TRP A 64 -15.29 4.34 3.83
N ARG A 65 -16.07 3.34 4.20
CA ARG A 65 -15.58 1.96 4.24
C ARG A 65 -15.16 1.48 2.85
N LEU A 66 -15.93 1.80 1.80
CA LEU A 66 -15.55 1.46 0.43
C LEU A 66 -14.24 2.12 0.02
N VAL A 67 -14.00 3.38 0.37
CA VAL A 67 -12.73 4.08 0.10
C VAL A 67 -11.54 3.36 0.74
N VAL A 68 -11.68 2.84 1.96
CA VAL A 68 -10.61 2.11 2.64
C VAL A 68 -10.44 0.71 2.06
N VAL A 69 -11.53 -0.04 1.91
CA VAL A 69 -11.51 -1.43 1.40
C VAL A 69 -11.01 -1.49 -0.04
N SER A 70 -11.36 -0.51 -0.89
CA SER A 70 -10.82 -0.40 -2.26
C SER A 70 -9.36 0.02 -2.34
N GLY A 71 -8.71 0.30 -1.21
CA GLY A 71 -7.33 0.80 -1.20
C GLY A 71 -7.18 2.26 -1.65
N ALA A 72 -8.27 2.96 -1.98
CA ALA A 72 -8.21 4.34 -2.47
C ALA A 72 -7.61 5.29 -1.43
N ALA A 73 -7.76 4.99 -0.13
CA ALA A 73 -7.11 5.75 0.94
C ALA A 73 -5.57 5.68 0.88
N ALA A 74 -5.01 4.60 0.35
CA ALA A 74 -3.56 4.36 0.26
C ALA A 74 -2.94 4.84 -1.07
N LEU A 75 -3.74 5.32 -2.03
CA LEU A 75 -3.23 5.81 -3.33
C LEU A 75 -2.09 6.84 -3.22
N PRO A 76 -2.03 7.74 -2.20
CA PRO A 76 -0.88 8.64 -2.05
C PRO A 76 0.46 7.93 -1.90
N GLN A 77 0.50 6.64 -1.52
CA GLN A 77 1.72 5.83 -1.45
C GLN A 77 2.37 5.59 -2.83
N LEU A 78 1.61 5.72 -3.94
CA LEU A 78 2.15 5.68 -5.30
C LEU A 78 3.26 6.70 -5.51
N TRP A 79 3.22 7.82 -4.81
CA TRP A 79 4.31 8.79 -4.80
C TRP A 79 5.63 8.19 -4.29
N GLY A 80 5.58 7.33 -3.28
CA GLY A 80 6.74 6.58 -2.78
C GLY A 80 7.31 5.62 -3.83
N VAL A 81 6.45 5.01 -4.67
CA VAL A 81 6.89 4.16 -5.79
C VAL A 81 7.61 4.98 -6.86
N VAL A 82 7.07 6.13 -7.24
CA VAL A 82 7.70 7.05 -8.21
C VAL A 82 9.08 7.50 -7.70
N ARG A 83 9.20 7.80 -6.42
CA ARG A 83 10.48 8.16 -5.79
C ARG A 83 11.44 6.96 -5.65
N GLY A 84 10.93 5.73 -5.78
CA GLY A 84 11.68 4.50 -5.63
C GLY A 84 11.96 4.13 -4.18
N GLU A 85 11.20 4.67 -3.25
CA GLU A 85 11.17 4.31 -1.83
C GLU A 85 10.38 2.99 -1.63
N LEU A 86 9.36 2.79 -2.47
CA LEU A 86 8.50 1.62 -2.52
C LEU A 86 8.55 0.94 -3.89
N SER A 87 8.10 -0.31 -3.94
CA SER A 87 7.78 -1.07 -5.15
C SER A 87 6.26 -1.18 -5.30
N LEU A 88 5.77 -1.54 -6.47
CA LEU A 88 4.35 -1.89 -6.65
C LEU A 88 4.02 -3.20 -5.96
N VAL A 89 4.90 -4.20 -6.12
CA VAL A 89 4.78 -5.51 -5.47
C VAL A 89 6.03 -5.76 -4.63
N GLY A 90 5.84 -6.25 -3.41
CA GLY A 90 6.94 -6.50 -2.49
C GLY A 90 6.47 -6.92 -1.10
N PRO A 91 7.40 -7.22 -0.19
CA PRO A 91 7.10 -7.49 1.21
C PRO A 91 6.51 -6.24 1.87
N ARG A 92 5.93 -6.41 3.04
CA ARG A 92 5.43 -5.26 3.81
C ARG A 92 6.56 -4.40 4.35
N PRO A 93 6.38 -3.06 4.39
CA PRO A 93 7.24 -2.21 5.21
C PRO A 93 7.10 -2.62 6.68
N ARG A 94 8.23 -2.92 7.34
CA ARG A 94 8.22 -3.46 8.71
C ARG A 94 8.14 -2.36 9.77
N GLU A 95 7.62 -2.71 10.94
CA GLU A 95 7.58 -1.79 12.07
C GLU A 95 8.98 -1.47 12.57
N LEU A 96 9.13 -0.28 13.17
CA LEU A 96 10.38 0.11 13.82
C LEU A 96 10.69 -0.87 14.96
N GLY A 97 11.93 -1.37 14.99
CA GLY A 97 12.37 -2.37 15.96
C GLY A 97 12.33 -3.81 15.44
N LEU A 98 11.75 -4.07 14.28
CA LEU A 98 11.87 -5.36 13.59
C LEU A 98 13.08 -5.35 12.63
N GLU A 99 13.49 -6.54 12.20
CA GLU A 99 14.51 -6.67 11.17
C GLU A 99 13.97 -6.08 9.83
N PRO A 100 14.76 -5.24 9.13
CA PRO A 100 14.31 -4.64 7.88
C PRO A 100 14.03 -5.70 6.79
N PRO A 101 13.11 -5.44 5.86
CA PRO A 101 12.87 -6.36 4.77
C PRO A 101 14.11 -6.44 3.86
N PRO A 102 14.42 -7.64 3.32
CA PRO A 102 15.62 -7.87 2.51
C PRO A 102 15.55 -7.21 1.12
N VAL A 103 14.35 -6.85 0.68
CA VAL A 103 14.10 -6.19 -0.60
C VAL A 103 13.16 -5.00 -0.41
N ARG A 104 13.03 -4.17 -1.45
CA ARG A 104 12.17 -2.99 -1.40
C ARG A 104 10.72 -3.35 -1.08
N PRO A 105 10.11 -2.71 -0.07
CA PRO A 105 8.73 -2.99 0.30
C PRO A 105 7.75 -2.54 -0.79
N GLY A 106 6.67 -3.30 -0.94
CA GLY A 106 5.63 -3.09 -1.95
C GLY A 106 4.34 -2.50 -1.39
N LEU A 107 3.54 -1.92 -2.30
CA LEU A 107 2.15 -1.52 -2.01
C LEU A 107 1.26 -2.76 -1.83
N THR A 108 1.56 -3.84 -2.54
CA THR A 108 0.93 -5.15 -2.37
C THR A 108 1.98 -6.25 -2.34
N GLY A 109 1.61 -7.44 -1.87
CA GLY A 109 2.52 -8.58 -1.77
C GLY A 109 1.80 -9.84 -1.30
N LEU A 110 2.54 -10.93 -1.11
CA LEU A 110 1.98 -12.22 -0.68
C LEU A 110 1.25 -12.12 0.66
N ALA A 111 1.85 -11.46 1.64
CA ALA A 111 1.25 -11.32 2.96
C ALA A 111 -0.03 -10.46 2.93
N GLN A 112 -0.04 -9.38 2.13
CA GLN A 112 -1.24 -8.56 1.97
C GLN A 112 -2.38 -9.33 1.28
N LEU A 113 -2.06 -10.11 0.24
CA LEU A 113 -3.04 -10.98 -0.42
C LEU A 113 -3.62 -12.03 0.53
N ALA A 114 -2.76 -12.72 1.28
CA ALA A 114 -3.21 -13.72 2.24
C ALA A 114 -4.10 -13.11 3.33
N GLN A 115 -3.82 -11.88 3.75
CA GLN A 115 -4.65 -11.17 4.72
C GLN A 115 -6.04 -10.78 4.15
N LEU A 116 -6.18 -10.57 2.85
CA LEU A 116 -7.50 -10.37 2.22
C LEU A 116 -8.36 -11.65 2.26
N ASP A 117 -7.73 -12.81 2.38
CA ASP A 117 -8.41 -14.10 2.50
C ASP A 117 -8.77 -14.47 3.95
N GLY A 118 -8.20 -13.78 4.94
CA GLY A 118 -8.47 -14.00 6.36
C GLY A 118 -7.46 -13.33 7.28
N TRP A 119 -7.66 -13.45 8.59
CA TRP A 119 -6.70 -12.93 9.56
C TRP A 119 -5.44 -13.80 9.57
N LEU A 120 -4.27 -13.14 9.46
CA LEU A 120 -2.96 -13.79 9.54
C LEU A 120 -2.19 -13.28 10.75
N ALA A 121 -1.56 -14.21 11.49
CA ALA A 121 -0.63 -13.85 12.56
C ALA A 121 0.61 -13.11 11.99
N LEU A 122 1.23 -12.25 12.81
CA LEU A 122 2.41 -11.48 12.36
C LEU A 122 3.55 -12.41 11.91
N ALA A 123 3.75 -13.54 12.59
CA ALA A 123 4.78 -14.52 12.23
C ALA A 123 4.55 -15.08 10.81
N ASP A 124 3.31 -15.44 10.47
CA ASP A 124 2.96 -15.97 9.15
C ASP A 124 3.12 -14.89 8.06
N GLN A 125 2.79 -13.64 8.39
CA GLN A 125 3.00 -12.51 7.48
C GLN A 125 4.49 -12.31 7.16
N LEU A 126 5.35 -12.37 8.18
CA LEU A 126 6.80 -12.25 8.01
C LEU A 126 7.38 -13.41 7.18
N GLN A 127 6.88 -14.64 7.40
CA GLN A 127 7.27 -15.79 6.58
C GLN A 127 6.92 -15.61 5.11
N LEU A 128 5.71 -15.14 4.81
CA LEU A 128 5.28 -14.87 3.42
C LEU A 128 6.10 -13.75 2.77
N ASP A 129 6.48 -12.73 3.52
CA ASP A 129 7.34 -11.66 3.05
C ASP A 129 8.77 -12.16 2.74
N ASP A 130 9.30 -13.06 3.57
CA ASP A 130 10.60 -13.69 3.35
C ASP A 130 10.55 -14.70 2.19
N GLU A 131 9.46 -15.45 2.06
CA GLU A 131 9.22 -16.34 0.92
C GLU A 131 9.19 -15.56 -0.39
N TYR A 132 8.45 -14.44 -0.43
CA TYR A 132 8.44 -13.55 -1.59
C TYR A 132 9.85 -13.11 -1.97
N ALA A 133 10.66 -12.68 -1.00
CA ALA A 133 12.02 -12.21 -1.27
C ALA A 133 12.93 -13.30 -1.85
N ARG A 134 12.73 -14.57 -1.44
CA ARG A 134 13.49 -15.73 -1.94
C ARG A 134 13.04 -16.22 -3.30
N THR A 135 11.74 -16.11 -3.60
CA THR A 135 11.10 -16.65 -4.81
C THR A 135 10.76 -15.58 -5.85
N TRP A 136 11.24 -14.36 -5.62
CA TRP A 136 10.93 -13.21 -6.46
C TRP A 136 11.11 -13.52 -7.95
N SER A 137 10.11 -13.17 -8.72
CA SER A 137 10.12 -13.18 -10.18
C SER A 137 9.09 -12.20 -10.73
N LEU A 138 9.33 -11.66 -11.91
CA LEU A 138 8.37 -10.76 -12.57
C LEU A 138 7.00 -11.45 -12.78
N GLY A 139 6.99 -12.76 -13.06
CA GLY A 139 5.75 -13.53 -13.18
C GLY A 139 4.97 -13.62 -11.87
N LEU A 140 5.68 -13.71 -10.74
CA LEU A 140 5.08 -13.67 -9.40
C LEU A 140 4.46 -12.29 -9.14
N ASP A 141 5.15 -11.22 -9.46
CA ASP A 141 4.65 -9.84 -9.30
C ASP A 141 3.37 -9.60 -10.09
N ILE A 142 3.35 -10.01 -11.36
CA ILE A 142 2.15 -9.90 -12.21
C ILE A 142 0.98 -10.69 -11.60
N ARG A 143 1.24 -11.90 -11.12
CA ARG A 143 0.21 -12.74 -10.49
C ARG A 143 -0.34 -12.10 -9.21
N ILE A 144 0.53 -11.56 -8.36
CA ILE A 144 0.13 -10.86 -7.12
C ILE A 144 -0.69 -9.62 -7.46
N ALA A 145 -0.20 -8.77 -8.37
CA ALA A 145 -0.90 -7.55 -8.78
C ALA A 145 -2.30 -7.86 -9.34
N TRP A 146 -2.40 -8.85 -10.22
CA TRP A 146 -3.67 -9.30 -10.78
C TRP A 146 -4.65 -9.78 -9.71
N ARG A 147 -4.18 -10.65 -8.80
CA ARG A 147 -5.01 -11.14 -7.70
C ARG A 147 -5.47 -10.03 -6.77
N THR A 148 -4.60 -9.07 -6.46
CA THR A 148 -4.95 -7.91 -5.65
C THR A 148 -6.09 -7.11 -6.29
N ILE A 149 -5.98 -6.80 -7.59
CA ILE A 149 -7.01 -6.07 -8.33
C ILE A 149 -8.35 -6.83 -8.29
N VAL A 150 -8.33 -8.11 -8.63
CA VAL A 150 -9.56 -8.94 -8.65
C VAL A 150 -10.21 -9.03 -7.27
N ARG A 151 -9.41 -9.11 -6.19
CA ARG A 151 -9.93 -9.18 -4.81
C ARG A 151 -10.47 -7.84 -4.31
N THR A 152 -9.84 -6.75 -4.69
CA THR A 152 -10.28 -5.39 -4.31
C THR A 152 -11.60 -5.00 -4.99
N LEU A 153 -11.91 -5.58 -6.16
CA LEU A 153 -13.13 -5.30 -6.92
C LEU A 153 -14.32 -6.20 -6.55
N ARG A 154 -14.12 -7.23 -5.72
CA ARG A 154 -15.18 -8.12 -5.19
C ARG A 154 -15.67 -7.66 -3.83
#